data_02e9f7890c6f9550d8020381cd865805
#
_entry.id   02e9f7890c6f9550d8020381cd865805
#
_cell.length_a   1.000
_cell.length_b   1.000
_cell.length_c   1.000
_cell.angle_alpha   90.00
_cell.angle_beta   90.00
_cell.angle_gamma   90.00
#
_symmetry.space_group_name_H-M   'P 1'
#
loop_
_entity.id
_entity.type
_entity.pdbx_description
1 polymer ?
#
loop_
_entity_poly.entity_id
_entity_poly.type
_entity_poly.pdbx_seq_one_letter_code
_entity_poly.pdbx_strand_id
1 'polypeptide(L)'
;MHRRRCLTWLGLMPLGTLTPLLPLSTPAAWAADAPALLLANVYRPGMPLADYWVSEKYDGVRGYWDGHSLRTRGGETVVAPAWFTAGWPTTPMDGELWAGRGRFAHAQSTTRQQQPDDAAWRQMRFMVFDLPAHGGVFDERLRALKALVASIQQ
;
A
#
# COMPACT_ATOMS: atom_id res chain seq x y z
N MET A 1 -5.99 -65.85 -51.33
CA MET A 1 -5.80 -66.72 -50.13
C MET A 1 -4.39 -66.54 -49.62
N HIS A 2 -4.16 -65.66 -48.64
CA HIS A 2 -2.87 -65.62 -47.91
C HIS A 2 -3.14 -65.25 -46.45
N ARG A 3 -3.00 -66.23 -45.60
CA ARG A 3 -3.08 -66.09 -44.13
C ARG A 3 -1.81 -65.42 -43.61
N ARG A 4 -1.90 -64.25 -42.96
CA ARG A 4 -0.79 -63.66 -42.21
C ARG A 4 -0.92 -63.99 -40.71
N ARG A 5 0.11 -64.68 -40.19
CA ARG A 5 0.20 -65.07 -38.79
C ARG A 5 0.58 -63.78 -37.94
N CYS A 6 -0.17 -63.48 -36.91
CA CYS A 6 0.21 -62.53 -35.90
C CYS A 6 1.21 -63.14 -34.92
N LEU A 7 2.39 -62.57 -34.81
CA LEU A 7 3.33 -62.87 -33.73
C LEU A 7 2.96 -61.86 -32.56
N THR A 8 2.61 -62.46 -31.44
CA THR A 8 2.46 -61.75 -30.16
C THR A 8 3.82 -61.57 -29.50
N TRP A 9 4.26 -60.33 -29.41
CA TRP A 9 5.42 -59.97 -28.57
C TRP A 9 4.92 -59.60 -27.17
N LEU A 10 5.26 -60.43 -26.16
CA LEU A 10 5.17 -60.04 -24.75
C LEU A 10 6.39 -59.15 -24.43
N GLY A 11 6.18 -57.86 -24.39
CA GLY A 11 7.15 -56.90 -23.86
C GLY A 11 7.02 -56.79 -22.34
N LEU A 12 8.06 -57.20 -21.61
CA LEU A 12 8.22 -56.91 -20.18
C LEU A 12 8.38 -55.38 -20.06
N MET A 13 7.43 -54.72 -19.36
CA MET A 13 7.60 -53.32 -18.96
C MET A 13 8.46 -53.25 -17.69
N PRO A 14 9.52 -52.41 -17.67
CA PRO A 14 10.23 -52.16 -16.41
C PRO A 14 9.33 -51.35 -15.45
N LEU A 15 9.28 -51.76 -14.19
CA LEU A 15 8.69 -50.99 -13.09
C LEU A 15 9.41 -49.64 -13.00
N GLY A 16 8.78 -48.58 -13.50
CA GLY A 16 9.21 -47.22 -13.27
C GLY A 16 9.00 -46.82 -11.81
N THR A 17 10.09 -46.54 -11.11
CA THR A 17 10.02 -45.99 -9.75
C THR A 17 9.37 -44.61 -9.82
N LEU A 18 8.14 -44.49 -9.28
CA LEU A 18 7.50 -43.18 -9.02
C LEU A 18 8.32 -42.47 -7.95
N THR A 19 9.15 -41.52 -8.33
CA THR A 19 9.72 -40.56 -7.42
C THR A 19 8.58 -39.59 -7.00
N PRO A 20 8.27 -39.42 -5.70
CA PRO A 20 7.29 -38.43 -5.27
C PRO A 20 7.87 -37.05 -5.58
N LEU A 21 7.21 -36.30 -6.45
CA LEU A 21 7.43 -34.86 -6.59
C LEU A 21 7.01 -34.20 -5.24
N LEU A 22 8.02 -33.78 -4.47
CA LEU A 22 7.78 -32.89 -3.33
C LEU A 22 7.16 -31.61 -3.84
N PRO A 23 6.06 -31.13 -3.23
CA PRO A 23 5.50 -29.84 -3.60
C PRO A 23 6.57 -28.77 -3.32
N LEU A 24 6.97 -28.02 -4.34
CA LEU A 24 7.72 -26.79 -4.14
C LEU A 24 6.81 -25.86 -3.33
N SER A 25 7.12 -25.74 -2.04
CA SER A 25 6.52 -24.71 -1.19
C SER A 25 7.00 -23.37 -1.75
N THR A 26 6.14 -22.69 -2.52
CA THR A 26 6.35 -21.29 -2.82
C THR A 26 6.42 -20.56 -1.48
N PRO A 27 7.49 -19.78 -1.19
CA PRO A 27 7.51 -18.96 0.01
C PRO A 27 6.26 -18.07 -0.06
N ALA A 28 5.42 -18.16 0.97
CA ALA A 28 4.33 -17.22 1.13
C ALA A 28 4.98 -15.83 1.11
N ALA A 29 4.68 -15.04 0.09
CA ALA A 29 5.06 -13.64 0.07
C ALA A 29 4.45 -13.05 1.36
N TRP A 30 5.30 -12.62 2.27
CA TRP A 30 4.87 -12.00 3.51
C TRP A 30 4.11 -10.75 3.08
N ALA A 31 2.79 -10.81 3.16
CA ALA A 31 1.97 -9.63 3.01
C ALA A 31 2.43 -8.68 4.12
N ALA A 32 3.02 -7.57 3.74
CA ALA A 32 3.38 -6.55 4.71
C ALA A 32 2.09 -6.22 5.46
N ASP A 33 2.12 -6.31 6.81
CA ASP A 33 0.93 -6.05 7.61
C ASP A 33 0.41 -4.66 7.27
N ALA A 34 -0.81 -4.63 6.74
CA ALA A 34 -1.45 -3.37 6.39
C ALA A 34 -1.68 -2.55 7.66
N PRO A 35 -1.34 -1.25 7.67
CA PRO A 35 -1.52 -0.42 8.85
C PRO A 35 -3.00 -0.32 9.24
N ALA A 36 -3.29 -0.42 10.54
CA ALA A 36 -4.64 -0.25 11.07
C ALA A 36 -5.05 1.24 11.03
N LEU A 37 -5.55 1.70 9.90
CA LEU A 37 -5.95 3.08 9.66
C LEU A 37 -7.46 3.26 9.82
N LEU A 38 -7.85 4.39 10.40
CA LEU A 38 -9.26 4.79 10.49
C LEU A 38 -9.85 4.99 9.09
N LEU A 39 -11.02 4.41 8.85
CA LEU A 39 -11.77 4.62 7.62
C LEU A 39 -12.95 5.55 7.90
N ALA A 40 -13.09 6.58 7.06
CA ALA A 40 -14.23 7.47 7.13
C ALA A 40 -15.52 6.74 6.75
N ASN A 41 -16.63 7.10 7.41
CA ASN A 41 -17.96 6.67 6.99
C ASN A 41 -18.41 7.39 5.72
N VAL A 42 -19.25 6.74 4.94
CA VAL A 42 -19.85 7.36 3.75
C VAL A 42 -20.88 8.40 4.20
N TYR A 43 -20.77 9.61 3.69
CA TYR A 43 -21.77 10.66 3.92
C TYR A 43 -23.14 10.22 3.40
N ARG A 44 -24.18 10.47 4.18
CA ARG A 44 -25.57 10.28 3.80
C ARG A 44 -26.31 11.61 3.93
N PRO A 45 -27.14 12.01 2.96
CA PRO A 45 -27.97 13.21 3.07
C PRO A 45 -28.81 13.19 4.36
N GLY A 46 -28.85 14.31 5.07
CA GLY A 46 -29.57 14.44 6.33
C GLY A 46 -28.77 14.12 7.61
N MET A 47 -27.49 13.72 7.49
CA MET A 47 -26.62 13.62 8.65
C MET A 47 -26.38 15.02 9.25
N PRO A 48 -26.52 15.20 10.59
CA PRO A 48 -26.17 16.45 11.25
C PRO A 48 -24.66 16.62 11.17
N LEU A 49 -24.19 17.68 10.48
CA LEU A 49 -22.75 17.93 10.30
C LEU A 49 -22.13 18.70 11.48
N ALA A 50 -22.93 19.19 12.43
CA ALA A 50 -22.44 19.97 13.56
C ALA A 50 -21.42 19.23 14.44
N ASP A 51 -21.53 17.90 14.50
CA ASP A 51 -20.68 17.03 15.32
C ASP A 51 -19.48 16.45 14.53
N TYR A 52 -19.25 16.92 13.30
CA TYR A 52 -18.20 16.40 12.42
C TYR A 52 -17.26 17.50 11.94
N TRP A 53 -16.00 17.15 11.86
CA TRP A 53 -15.04 17.95 11.09
C TRP A 53 -15.29 17.75 9.59
N VAL A 54 -15.36 18.87 8.87
CA VAL A 54 -15.49 18.87 7.41
C VAL A 54 -14.19 19.35 6.80
N SER A 55 -13.65 18.57 5.87
CA SER A 55 -12.43 18.90 5.16
C SER A 55 -12.54 18.57 3.67
N GLU A 56 -11.64 19.12 2.86
CA GLU A 56 -11.50 18.69 1.48
C GLU A 56 -11.10 17.22 1.42
N LYS A 57 -11.74 16.46 0.53
CA LYS A 57 -11.31 15.10 0.18
C LYS A 57 -10.22 15.20 -0.87
N TYR A 58 -9.00 14.87 -0.49
CA TYR A 58 -7.91 14.74 -1.44
C TYR A 58 -8.08 13.47 -2.26
N ASP A 59 -7.83 13.58 -3.57
CA ASP A 59 -7.91 12.48 -4.53
C ASP A 59 -6.48 12.13 -4.98
N GLY A 60 -5.85 11.25 -4.23
CA GLY A 60 -4.48 10.80 -4.40
C GLY A 60 -4.30 9.34 -3.98
N VAL A 61 -3.15 9.01 -3.44
CA VAL A 61 -2.84 7.69 -2.90
C VAL A 61 -2.66 7.80 -1.39
N ARG A 62 -3.48 7.08 -0.61
CA ARG A 62 -3.34 7.10 0.84
C ARG A 62 -1.99 6.55 1.25
N GLY A 63 -1.22 7.38 1.95
CA GLY A 63 0.09 7.09 2.50
C GLY A 63 0.06 6.98 4.02
N TYR A 64 0.85 6.07 4.53
CA TYR A 64 1.12 5.91 5.94
C TYR A 64 2.63 6.00 6.17
N TRP A 65 3.04 6.93 6.99
CA TRP A 65 4.40 7.05 7.51
C TRP A 65 4.47 6.34 8.86
N ASP A 66 5.32 5.33 8.99
CA ASP A 66 5.45 4.56 10.24
C ASP A 66 6.52 5.13 11.20
N GLY A 67 7.12 6.27 10.84
CA GLY A 67 8.24 6.89 11.54
C GLY A 67 9.58 6.67 10.86
N HIS A 68 9.65 5.77 9.85
CA HIS A 68 10.86 5.38 9.13
C HIS A 68 10.62 5.13 7.65
N SER A 69 9.45 4.62 7.29
CA SER A 69 9.10 4.20 5.93
C SER A 69 7.72 4.72 5.54
N LEU A 70 7.60 5.11 4.28
CA LEU A 70 6.32 5.49 3.68
C LEU A 70 5.67 4.24 3.06
N ARG A 71 4.41 3.98 3.39
CA ARG A 71 3.66 2.80 2.93
C ARG A 71 2.32 3.21 2.34
N THR A 72 1.79 2.39 1.46
CA THR A 72 0.39 2.48 1.05
C THR A 72 -0.54 1.98 2.15
N ARG A 73 -1.84 2.21 2.00
CA ARG A 73 -2.88 1.62 2.87
C ARG A 73 -2.82 0.07 2.89
N GLY A 74 -2.36 -0.56 1.81
CA GLY A 74 -2.19 -2.00 1.73
C GLY A 74 -0.92 -2.54 2.39
N GLY A 75 -0.05 -1.66 2.93
CA GLY A 75 1.21 -2.03 3.57
C GLY A 75 2.41 -2.08 2.61
N GLU A 76 2.21 -1.84 1.32
CA GLU A 76 3.29 -1.83 0.33
C GLU A 76 4.19 -0.60 0.54
N THR A 77 5.49 -0.78 0.43
CA THR A 77 6.44 0.32 0.54
C THR A 77 6.34 1.27 -0.65
N VAL A 78 6.23 2.56 -0.39
CA VAL A 78 6.33 3.63 -1.38
C VAL A 78 7.78 4.12 -1.41
N VAL A 79 8.46 3.93 -2.52
CA VAL A 79 9.84 4.41 -2.70
C VAL A 79 9.81 5.89 -3.06
N ALA A 80 10.04 6.74 -2.07
CA ALA A 80 10.13 8.18 -2.25
C ALA A 80 11.61 8.63 -2.31
N PRO A 81 11.94 9.75 -2.98
CA PRO A 81 13.26 10.34 -2.89
C PRO A 81 13.58 10.71 -1.43
N ALA A 82 14.84 10.56 -1.03
CA ALA A 82 15.25 10.84 0.36
C ALA A 82 14.91 12.27 0.81
N TRP A 83 14.98 13.24 -0.08
CA TRP A 83 14.63 14.63 0.21
C TRP A 83 13.15 14.83 0.54
N PHE A 84 12.25 13.97 0.03
CA PHE A 84 10.79 14.12 0.24
C PHE A 84 10.40 13.81 1.69
N THR A 85 11.08 12.85 2.32
CA THR A 85 10.84 12.46 3.72
C THR A 85 11.89 13.03 4.69
N ALA A 86 12.84 13.79 4.18
CA ALA A 86 13.88 14.40 5.00
C ALA A 86 13.27 15.35 6.05
N GLY A 87 13.67 15.18 7.31
CA GLY A 87 13.15 15.99 8.41
C GLY A 87 11.76 15.59 8.91
N TRP A 88 11.15 14.53 8.36
CA TRP A 88 9.90 14.03 8.93
C TRP A 88 10.13 13.41 10.31
N PRO A 89 9.16 13.57 11.24
CA PRO A 89 9.28 13.04 12.58
C PRO A 89 9.17 11.51 12.61
N THR A 90 9.61 10.91 13.70
CA THR A 90 9.39 9.48 13.96
C THR A 90 7.94 9.16 14.38
N THR A 91 7.12 10.18 14.57
CA THR A 91 5.68 10.02 14.85
C THR A 91 4.97 9.46 13.63
N PRO A 92 4.22 8.36 13.75
CA PRO A 92 3.42 7.85 12.65
C PRO A 92 2.37 8.85 12.17
N MET A 93 2.26 9.00 10.84
CA MET A 93 1.36 9.96 10.19
C MET A 93 0.53 9.26 9.13
N ASP A 94 -0.75 9.59 9.07
CA ASP A 94 -1.68 9.14 8.04
C ASP A 94 -2.09 10.32 7.17
N GLY A 95 -2.03 10.16 5.86
CA GLY A 95 -2.28 11.25 4.94
C GLY A 95 -2.52 10.77 3.51
N GLU A 96 -2.61 11.73 2.60
CA GLU A 96 -2.76 11.48 1.18
C GLU A 96 -1.54 11.98 0.42
N LEU A 97 -0.91 11.13 -0.38
CA LEU A 97 0.07 11.50 -1.37
C LEU A 97 -0.66 12.10 -2.57
N TRP A 98 -0.59 13.40 -2.70
CA TRP A 98 -1.45 14.19 -3.57
C TRP A 98 -0.65 15.07 -4.54
N ALA A 99 -1.06 15.07 -5.80
CA ALA A 99 -0.42 15.85 -6.86
C ALA A 99 -1.22 17.10 -7.29
N GLY A 100 -2.33 17.39 -6.61
CA GLY A 100 -3.24 18.47 -6.99
C GLY A 100 -4.59 17.95 -7.49
N ARG A 101 -5.57 18.87 -7.59
CA ARG A 101 -6.93 18.53 -8.03
C ARG A 101 -6.91 18.00 -9.47
N GLY A 102 -7.67 16.92 -9.72
CA GLY A 102 -7.74 16.26 -11.03
C GLY A 102 -6.49 15.50 -11.46
N ARG A 103 -5.50 15.32 -10.57
CA ARG A 103 -4.21 14.71 -10.88
C ARG A 103 -3.97 13.35 -10.21
N PHE A 104 -5.04 12.61 -9.95
CA PHE A 104 -4.95 11.27 -9.35
C PHE A 104 -4.00 10.34 -10.11
N ALA A 105 -4.10 10.31 -11.45
CA ALA A 105 -3.24 9.46 -12.28
C ALA A 105 -1.75 9.77 -12.10
N HIS A 106 -1.39 11.05 -11.91
CA HIS A 106 -0.01 11.45 -11.62
C HIS A 106 0.42 10.93 -10.24
N ALA A 107 -0.39 11.12 -9.20
CA ALA A 107 -0.08 10.61 -7.87
C ALA A 107 0.10 9.09 -7.88
N GLN A 108 -0.82 8.38 -8.55
CA GLN A 108 -0.78 6.92 -8.66
C GLN A 108 0.45 6.42 -9.43
N SER A 109 0.79 7.02 -10.57
CA SER A 109 1.96 6.61 -11.34
C SER A 109 3.27 6.91 -10.60
N THR A 110 3.36 8.05 -9.92
CA THR A 110 4.56 8.45 -9.16
C THR A 110 4.81 7.51 -7.97
N THR A 111 3.77 7.18 -7.20
CA THR A 111 3.92 6.34 -6.00
C THR A 111 4.20 4.86 -6.29
N ARG A 112 3.97 4.40 -7.52
CA ARG A 112 4.25 3.02 -7.96
C ARG A 112 5.67 2.81 -8.52
N GLN A 113 6.42 3.88 -8.71
CA GLN A 113 7.78 3.78 -9.25
C GLN A 113 8.72 3.12 -8.24
N GLN A 114 9.50 2.14 -8.71
CA GLN A 114 10.58 1.54 -7.91
C GLN A 114 11.86 2.38 -7.93
N GLN A 115 11.99 3.23 -8.93
CA GLN A 115 13.04 4.25 -9.02
C GLN A 115 12.34 5.62 -9.06
N PRO A 116 12.41 6.40 -8.00
CA PRO A 116 11.66 7.65 -7.90
C PRO A 116 12.22 8.71 -8.87
N ASP A 117 11.34 9.33 -9.63
CA ASP A 117 11.66 10.48 -10.48
C ASP A 117 11.49 11.77 -9.66
N ASP A 118 12.56 12.49 -9.46
CA ASP A 118 12.58 13.74 -8.71
C ASP A 118 11.60 14.78 -9.27
N ALA A 119 11.49 14.90 -10.60
CA ALA A 119 10.61 15.89 -11.24
C ALA A 119 9.11 15.55 -10.95
N ALA A 120 8.75 14.29 -10.99
CA ALA A 120 7.41 13.83 -10.62
C ALA A 120 7.12 14.06 -9.12
N TRP A 121 8.08 13.71 -8.24
CA TRP A 121 7.94 13.87 -6.80
C TRP A 121 7.89 15.33 -6.34
N ARG A 122 8.54 16.28 -7.04
CA ARG A 122 8.42 17.73 -6.74
C ARG A 122 7.00 18.26 -6.90
N GLN A 123 6.12 17.54 -7.60
CA GLN A 123 4.72 17.88 -7.76
C GLN A 123 3.83 17.19 -6.71
N MET A 124 4.41 16.34 -5.88
CA MET A 124 3.69 15.62 -4.83
C MET A 124 3.72 16.39 -3.50
N ARG A 125 2.68 16.21 -2.71
CA ARG A 125 2.58 16.65 -1.32
C ARG A 125 2.05 15.51 -0.48
N PHE A 126 2.48 15.43 0.77
CA PHE A 126 1.88 14.54 1.74
C PHE A 126 0.90 15.35 2.60
N MET A 127 -0.39 15.19 2.36
CA MET A 127 -1.47 15.90 3.03
C MET A 127 -1.87 15.09 4.27
N VAL A 128 -1.19 15.36 5.39
CA VAL A 128 -1.42 14.63 6.65
C VAL A 128 -2.73 15.08 7.29
N PHE A 129 -3.54 14.13 7.71
CA PHE A 129 -4.85 14.40 8.31
C PHE A 129 -5.09 13.63 9.62
N ASP A 130 -4.25 12.68 10.01
CA ASP A 130 -4.35 11.98 11.29
C ASP A 130 -2.99 11.55 11.84
N LEU A 131 -2.95 11.33 13.17
CA LEU A 131 -1.83 10.72 13.89
C LEU A 131 -2.34 9.42 14.53
N PRO A 132 -2.30 8.28 13.82
CA PRO A 132 -2.97 7.05 14.23
C PRO A 132 -2.39 6.44 15.52
N ALA A 133 -1.13 6.71 15.83
CA ALA A 133 -0.49 6.25 17.06
C ALA A 133 -0.76 7.17 18.28
N HIS A 134 -1.35 8.34 18.06
CA HIS A 134 -1.71 9.25 19.16
C HIS A 134 -3.01 8.78 19.80
N GLY A 135 -3.03 8.56 21.10
CA GLY A 135 -4.25 8.22 21.84
C GLY A 135 -5.28 9.36 21.85
N GLY A 136 -6.49 9.03 22.32
CA GLY A 136 -7.56 9.98 22.49
C GLY A 136 -8.49 10.17 21.28
N VAL A 137 -9.40 11.10 21.41
CA VAL A 137 -10.40 11.43 20.38
C VAL A 137 -9.78 12.22 19.24
N PHE A 138 -10.46 12.31 18.10
CA PHE A 138 -9.95 12.97 16.90
C PHE A 138 -9.54 14.42 17.13
N ASP A 139 -10.26 15.17 17.96
CA ASP A 139 -9.93 16.56 18.30
C ASP A 139 -8.56 16.70 18.99
N GLU A 140 -8.19 15.74 19.80
CA GLU A 140 -6.88 15.72 20.46
C GLU A 140 -5.79 15.40 19.45
N ARG A 141 -6.01 14.41 18.59
CA ARG A 141 -5.10 14.08 17.51
C ARG A 141 -4.91 15.22 16.52
N LEU A 142 -6.01 15.93 16.17
CA LEU A 142 -5.96 17.10 15.29
C LEU A 142 -5.15 18.26 15.91
N ARG A 143 -5.27 18.50 17.22
CA ARG A 143 -4.44 19.49 17.91
C ARG A 143 -2.96 19.12 17.88
N ALA A 144 -2.64 17.85 18.19
CA ALA A 144 -1.29 17.34 18.13
C ALA A 144 -0.71 17.40 16.71
N LEU A 145 -1.51 17.05 15.69
CA LEU A 145 -1.13 17.14 14.28
C LEU A 145 -0.77 18.58 13.88
N LYS A 146 -1.60 19.56 14.26
CA LYS A 146 -1.32 20.98 13.95
C LYS A 146 0.00 21.45 14.57
N ALA A 147 0.27 21.05 15.82
CA ALA A 147 1.53 21.37 16.48
C ALA A 147 2.74 20.70 15.80
N LEU A 148 2.59 19.43 15.42
CA LEU A 148 3.63 18.67 14.74
C LEU A 148 3.97 19.29 13.36
N VAL A 149 2.96 19.60 12.55
CA VAL A 149 3.19 20.19 11.21
C VAL A 149 3.84 21.58 11.33
N ALA A 150 3.45 22.38 12.30
CA ALA A 150 4.08 23.67 12.54
C ALA A 150 5.57 23.55 12.91
N SER A 151 5.97 22.47 13.59
CA SER A 151 7.38 22.22 13.95
C SER A 151 8.25 21.76 12.77
N ILE A 152 7.64 21.15 11.75
CA ILE A 152 8.36 20.69 10.56
C ILE A 152 8.63 21.83 9.57
N GLN A 153 7.79 22.85 9.58
CA GLN A 153 7.86 23.99 8.65
C GLN A 153 8.83 25.11 9.08
N GLN A 154 9.49 24.97 10.21
CA GLN A 154 10.53 25.88 10.70
C GLN A 154 11.92 25.41 10.29
#